data_ec472b95e9952fd8717ee7fd5bc007b1
#
_entry.id   ec472b95e9952fd8717ee7fd5bc007b1
#
_cell.length_a   1.000
_cell.length_b   1.000
_cell.length_c   1.000
_cell.angle_alpha   90.00
_cell.angle_beta   90.00
_cell.angle_gamma   90.00
#
_symmetry.space_group_name_H-M   'P 1'
#
loop_
_entity.id
_entity.type
_entity.pdbx_description
1 polymer ?
#
loop_
_entity_poly.entity_id
_entity_poly.type
_entity_poly.pdbx_seq_one_letter_code
_entity_poly.pdbx_strand_id
1 'polypeptide(L)'
;TQEHSSAASDVYKRQPLTGEIFKEVPRVTIFPKTHYVTSREIMLNAVKEIRNEMRERVRYFKKNEKLIEAQRIEERTKYDIEMIKELGFCSGIENYSRYLSGRKEGESPPTLYEYLPEDAIVFVDESHVSLPQIKGMYRGDRSRKETLTEYGFRLPSALDNRPLRFDEWESISGQKIFVSATPGEYEENNMEQKVDLIVRPTGLVDPTIEIRPATN
;
A
#
# COMPACT_ATOMS: atom_id res chain seq x y z
N THR A 1 -16.63 -8.14 -18.60
CA THR A 1 -16.80 -6.70 -18.84
C THR A 1 -18.22 -6.32 -18.52
N GLN A 2 -18.50 -5.96 -17.27
CA GLN A 2 -19.74 -5.27 -16.94
C GLN A 2 -19.51 -3.79 -17.22
N GLU A 3 -20.07 -3.32 -18.31
CA GLU A 3 -20.30 -1.91 -18.54
C GLU A 3 -21.36 -1.44 -17.54
N HIS A 4 -20.94 -0.78 -16.47
CA HIS A 4 -21.84 0.07 -15.74
C HIS A 4 -22.03 1.34 -16.55
N SER A 5 -23.03 1.34 -17.42
CA SER A 5 -23.56 2.57 -17.99
C SER A 5 -24.31 3.31 -16.86
N SER A 6 -23.62 4.16 -16.12
CA SER A 6 -24.32 5.20 -15.42
C SER A 6 -24.67 6.27 -16.47
N ALA A 7 -25.95 6.53 -16.64
CA ALA A 7 -26.44 7.68 -17.37
C ALA A 7 -26.03 8.96 -16.61
N ALA A 8 -24.81 9.41 -16.84
CA ALA A 8 -24.38 10.74 -16.46
C ALA A 8 -24.40 11.56 -17.74
N SER A 9 -25.42 12.40 -17.87
CA SER A 9 -25.60 13.24 -19.04
C SER A 9 -24.46 14.23 -19.26
N ASP A 10 -23.72 14.59 -18.21
CA ASP A 10 -22.63 15.56 -18.33
C ASP A 10 -21.46 15.20 -17.41
N VAL A 11 -20.27 15.05 -17.99
CA VAL A 11 -19.05 14.76 -17.24
C VAL A 11 -18.24 16.05 -17.07
N TYR A 12 -18.18 16.54 -15.84
CA TYR A 12 -17.47 17.76 -15.48
C TYR A 12 -16.23 17.45 -14.67
N LYS A 13 -15.11 18.15 -14.97
CA LYS A 13 -14.00 18.27 -14.03
C LYS A 13 -14.34 19.38 -13.04
N ARG A 14 -14.49 19.05 -11.77
CA ARG A 14 -14.75 20.00 -10.68
C ARG A 14 -13.49 20.18 -9.83
N GLN A 15 -13.31 21.40 -9.31
CA GLN A 15 -12.32 21.65 -8.26
C GLN A 15 -12.84 21.03 -6.94
N PRO A 16 -12.01 20.24 -6.23
CA PRO A 16 -12.46 19.54 -5.02
C PRO A 16 -12.93 20.49 -3.90
N LEU A 17 -12.33 21.66 -3.77
CA LEU A 17 -12.62 22.62 -2.69
C LEU A 17 -13.78 23.55 -3.00
N THR A 18 -13.91 24.02 -4.23
CA THR A 18 -14.91 25.04 -4.59
C THR A 18 -16.16 24.44 -5.24
N GLY A 19 -16.07 23.22 -5.77
CA GLY A 19 -17.11 22.61 -6.57
C GLY A 19 -17.29 23.27 -7.96
N GLU A 20 -16.46 24.25 -8.31
CA GLU A 20 -16.56 24.95 -9.59
C GLU A 20 -16.26 24.00 -10.76
N ILE A 21 -17.01 24.16 -11.84
CA ILE A 21 -16.81 23.41 -13.06
C ILE A 21 -15.60 24.01 -13.78
N PHE A 22 -14.51 23.24 -13.81
CA PHE A 22 -13.28 23.66 -14.47
C PHE A 22 -13.33 23.42 -15.99
N LYS A 23 -13.90 22.29 -16.38
CA LYS A 23 -13.98 21.89 -17.79
C LYS A 23 -15.07 20.87 -17.99
N GLU A 24 -15.86 21.06 -19.04
CA GLU A 24 -16.72 20.03 -19.60
C GLU A 24 -15.89 19.12 -20.51
N VAL A 25 -16.06 17.81 -20.37
CA VAL A 25 -15.37 16.82 -21.21
C VAL A 25 -16.38 15.82 -21.76
N PRO A 26 -16.29 15.47 -23.04
CA PRO A 26 -17.26 14.58 -23.69
C PRO A 26 -17.17 13.14 -23.20
N ARG A 27 -16.04 12.76 -22.63
CA ARG A 27 -15.80 11.41 -22.09
C ARG A 27 -14.73 11.44 -21.00
N VAL A 28 -14.97 10.68 -19.94
CA VAL A 28 -13.96 10.35 -18.92
C VAL A 28 -13.84 8.84 -18.87
N THR A 29 -12.63 8.33 -19.00
CA THR A 29 -12.34 6.92 -18.78
C THR A 29 -11.94 6.73 -17.33
N ILE A 30 -12.72 5.93 -16.61
CA ILE A 30 -12.41 5.51 -15.25
C ILE A 30 -11.81 4.11 -15.35
N PHE A 31 -10.52 4.00 -15.07
CA PHE A 31 -9.85 2.70 -15.09
C PHE A 31 -10.22 1.90 -13.83
N PRO A 32 -10.41 0.58 -13.96
CA PRO A 32 -10.58 -0.26 -12.79
C PRO A 32 -9.33 -0.16 -11.90
N LYS A 33 -9.51 -0.40 -10.60
CA LYS A 33 -8.40 -0.43 -9.63
C LYS A 33 -7.49 -1.61 -9.92
N THR A 34 -6.45 -1.39 -10.69
CA THR A 34 -5.38 -2.35 -10.95
C THR A 34 -4.05 -1.77 -10.49
N HIS A 35 -3.21 -2.64 -9.93
CA HIS A 35 -1.84 -2.26 -9.59
C HIS A 35 -0.97 -2.31 -10.85
N TYR A 36 0.00 -1.39 -10.94
CA TYR A 36 1.07 -1.39 -11.95
C TYR A 36 0.58 -1.37 -13.40
N VAL A 37 -0.29 -0.40 -13.70
CA VAL A 37 -0.60 -0.06 -15.11
C VAL A 37 0.64 0.63 -15.68
N THR A 38 1.40 -0.09 -16.49
CA THR A 38 2.67 0.40 -17.06
C THR A 38 2.76 0.12 -18.55
N SER A 39 3.75 0.71 -19.23
CA SER A 39 3.97 0.49 -20.65
C SER A 39 4.38 -0.96 -20.95
N ARG A 40 4.07 -1.42 -22.18
CA ARG A 40 4.46 -2.77 -22.61
C ARG A 40 5.98 -2.98 -22.57
N GLU A 41 6.75 -1.95 -22.82
CA GLU A 41 8.22 -2.01 -22.79
C GLU A 41 8.74 -2.28 -21.36
N ILE A 42 8.25 -1.53 -20.38
CA ILE A 42 8.60 -1.74 -18.96
C ILE A 42 8.19 -3.16 -18.53
N MET A 43 7.00 -3.59 -18.93
CA MET A 43 6.50 -4.94 -18.63
C MET A 43 7.42 -6.03 -19.19
N LEU A 44 7.85 -5.90 -20.45
CA LEU A 44 8.75 -6.88 -21.08
C LEU A 44 10.15 -6.90 -20.44
N ASN A 45 10.66 -5.74 -20.02
CA ASN A 45 11.91 -5.66 -19.27
C ASN A 45 11.75 -6.30 -17.87
N ALA A 46 10.67 -6.02 -17.16
CA ALA A 46 10.37 -6.68 -15.88
C ALA A 46 10.33 -8.20 -16.02
N VAL A 47 9.68 -8.72 -17.08
CA VAL A 47 9.64 -10.17 -17.34
C VAL A 47 11.03 -10.79 -17.51
N LYS A 48 12.00 -10.06 -18.11
CA LYS A 48 13.39 -10.57 -18.22
C LYS A 48 14.03 -10.68 -16.85
N GLU A 49 13.90 -9.63 -16.04
CA GLU A 49 14.50 -9.60 -14.69
C GLU A 49 13.85 -10.63 -13.75
N ILE A 50 12.54 -10.76 -13.76
CA ILE A 50 11.81 -11.80 -13.02
C ILE A 50 12.30 -13.21 -13.41
N ARG A 51 12.50 -13.45 -14.70
CA ARG A 51 13.01 -14.73 -15.18
C ARG A 51 14.46 -15.01 -14.74
N ASN A 52 15.30 -13.99 -14.70
CA ASN A 52 16.69 -14.11 -14.24
C ASN A 52 16.71 -14.45 -12.74
N GLU A 53 15.98 -13.69 -11.93
CA GLU A 53 15.85 -13.94 -10.48
C GLU A 53 15.30 -15.35 -10.21
N MET A 54 14.25 -15.76 -10.93
CA MET A 54 13.70 -17.12 -10.82
C MET A 54 14.77 -18.19 -11.06
N ARG A 55 15.56 -18.06 -12.13
CA ARG A 55 16.63 -19.02 -12.46
C ARG A 55 17.69 -19.08 -11.36
N GLU A 56 18.05 -17.96 -10.80
CA GLU A 56 19.01 -17.87 -9.68
C GLU A 56 18.44 -18.52 -8.42
N ARG A 57 17.17 -18.25 -8.12
CA ARG A 57 16.51 -18.83 -6.95
C ARG A 57 16.32 -20.34 -7.07
N VAL A 58 15.96 -20.83 -8.24
CA VAL A 58 15.88 -22.28 -8.53
C VAL A 58 17.26 -22.94 -8.36
N ARG A 59 18.34 -22.34 -8.87
CA ARG A 59 19.70 -22.85 -8.67
C ARG A 59 20.08 -22.89 -7.19
N TYR A 60 19.76 -21.84 -6.43
CA TYR A 60 19.97 -21.78 -5.00
C TYR A 60 19.25 -22.93 -4.26
N PHE A 61 17.98 -23.16 -4.54
CA PHE A 61 17.21 -24.23 -3.90
C PHE A 61 17.75 -25.61 -4.27
N LYS A 62 18.06 -25.86 -5.53
CA LYS A 62 18.64 -27.14 -5.97
C LYS A 62 19.99 -27.41 -5.29
N LYS A 63 20.84 -26.39 -5.15
CA LYS A 63 22.14 -26.51 -4.46
C LYS A 63 21.99 -26.86 -2.97
N ASN A 64 20.89 -26.43 -2.36
CA ASN A 64 20.58 -26.70 -0.94
C ASN A 64 19.62 -27.89 -0.76
N GLU A 65 19.44 -28.74 -1.78
CA GLU A 65 18.58 -29.93 -1.76
C GLU A 65 17.09 -29.66 -1.49
N LYS A 66 16.65 -28.41 -1.63
CA LYS A 66 15.27 -27.95 -1.50
C LYS A 66 14.51 -28.10 -2.82
N LEU A 67 14.29 -29.34 -3.25
CA LEU A 67 13.73 -29.64 -4.59
C LEU A 67 12.25 -29.23 -4.74
N ILE A 68 11.47 -29.34 -3.67
CA ILE A 68 10.05 -28.95 -3.67
C ILE A 68 9.92 -27.43 -3.81
N GLU A 69 10.73 -26.67 -3.09
CA GLU A 69 10.78 -25.22 -3.17
C GLU A 69 11.24 -24.75 -4.57
N ALA A 70 12.22 -25.47 -5.13
CA ALA A 70 12.71 -25.19 -6.49
C ALA A 70 11.62 -25.38 -7.53
N GLN A 71 10.88 -26.48 -7.48
CA GLN A 71 9.78 -26.77 -8.39
C GLN A 71 8.66 -25.74 -8.22
N ARG A 72 8.23 -25.50 -6.98
CA ARG A 72 7.14 -24.56 -6.66
C ARG A 72 7.39 -23.16 -7.20
N ILE A 73 8.59 -22.59 -6.93
CA ILE A 73 8.90 -21.24 -7.39
C ILE A 73 9.03 -21.18 -8.91
N GLU A 74 9.56 -22.22 -9.52
CA GLU A 74 9.74 -22.29 -10.99
C GLU A 74 8.37 -22.34 -11.69
N GLU A 75 7.48 -23.24 -11.29
CA GLU A 75 6.15 -23.39 -11.87
C GLU A 75 5.30 -22.12 -11.69
N ARG A 76 5.28 -21.59 -10.46
CA ARG A 76 4.52 -20.38 -10.14
C ARG A 76 5.01 -19.19 -10.95
N THR A 77 6.32 -18.96 -10.99
CA THR A 77 6.86 -17.79 -11.69
C THR A 77 6.72 -17.91 -13.20
N LYS A 78 6.84 -19.10 -13.77
CA LYS A 78 6.57 -19.31 -15.21
C LYS A 78 5.13 -18.97 -15.57
N TYR A 79 4.19 -19.45 -14.77
CA TYR A 79 2.77 -19.14 -14.96
C TYR A 79 2.50 -17.63 -14.87
N ASP A 80 3.03 -16.96 -13.83
CA ASP A 80 2.87 -15.53 -13.65
C ASP A 80 3.47 -14.74 -14.84
N ILE A 81 4.64 -15.15 -15.37
CA ILE A 81 5.27 -14.55 -16.55
C ILE A 81 4.38 -14.71 -17.80
N GLU A 82 3.75 -15.86 -18.01
CA GLU A 82 2.84 -16.08 -19.13
C GLU A 82 1.61 -15.15 -19.02
N MET A 83 1.00 -15.11 -17.85
CA MET A 83 -0.15 -14.22 -17.58
C MET A 83 0.22 -12.75 -17.81
N ILE A 84 1.38 -12.30 -17.35
CA ILE A 84 1.86 -10.93 -17.57
C ILE A 84 2.04 -10.65 -19.07
N LYS A 85 2.57 -11.59 -19.84
CA LYS A 85 2.80 -11.40 -21.28
C LYS A 85 1.51 -11.35 -22.08
N GLU A 86 0.57 -12.25 -21.79
CA GLU A 86 -0.66 -12.39 -22.57
C GLU A 86 -1.74 -11.38 -22.15
N LEU A 87 -1.89 -11.16 -20.84
CA LEU A 87 -2.97 -10.34 -20.29
C LEU A 87 -2.48 -8.99 -19.72
N GLY A 88 -1.17 -8.79 -19.60
CA GLY A 88 -0.60 -7.63 -18.90
C GLY A 88 -0.79 -7.63 -17.40
N PHE A 89 -1.23 -8.75 -16.81
CA PHE A 89 -1.55 -8.87 -15.40
C PHE A 89 -1.39 -10.32 -14.93
N CYS A 90 -1.06 -10.52 -13.65
CA CYS A 90 -1.17 -11.80 -12.95
C CYS A 90 -1.69 -11.60 -11.53
N SER A 91 -2.21 -12.66 -10.92
CA SER A 91 -2.60 -12.63 -9.51
C SER A 91 -1.37 -12.48 -8.63
N GLY A 92 -1.33 -11.42 -7.80
CA GLY A 92 -0.17 -11.10 -6.98
C GLY A 92 0.92 -10.34 -7.73
N ILE A 93 0.58 -9.61 -8.79
CA ILE A 93 1.52 -8.80 -9.59
C ILE A 93 2.35 -7.84 -8.73
N GLU A 94 1.82 -7.41 -7.58
CA GLU A 94 2.52 -6.58 -6.61
C GLU A 94 3.81 -7.23 -6.06
N ASN A 95 3.93 -8.55 -6.09
CA ASN A 95 5.15 -9.24 -5.68
C ASN A 95 6.33 -8.99 -6.63
N TYR A 96 6.06 -8.44 -7.79
CA TYR A 96 7.05 -8.04 -8.79
C TYR A 96 7.23 -6.52 -8.84
N SER A 97 6.79 -5.79 -7.80
CA SER A 97 6.80 -4.32 -7.72
C SER A 97 8.16 -3.70 -8.02
N ARG A 98 9.25 -4.28 -7.52
CA ARG A 98 10.62 -3.81 -7.78
C ARG A 98 10.86 -3.60 -9.28
N TYR A 99 10.55 -4.59 -10.10
CA TYR A 99 10.79 -4.57 -11.53
C TYR A 99 9.79 -3.71 -12.30
N LEU A 100 8.54 -3.68 -11.85
CA LEU A 100 7.47 -2.92 -12.50
C LEU A 100 7.54 -1.42 -12.23
N SER A 101 8.06 -1.02 -11.07
CA SER A 101 8.24 0.38 -10.70
C SER A 101 9.64 0.93 -10.93
N GLY A 102 10.60 0.08 -11.37
CA GLY A 102 11.99 0.47 -11.58
C GLY A 102 12.74 0.83 -10.30
N ARG A 103 12.28 0.36 -9.16
CA ARG A 103 12.92 0.58 -7.85
C ARG A 103 14.14 -0.32 -7.67
N LYS A 104 15.08 0.16 -6.88
CA LYS A 104 16.26 -0.62 -6.49
C LYS A 104 15.90 -1.63 -5.40
N GLU A 105 16.80 -2.57 -5.20
CA GLU A 105 16.68 -3.54 -4.12
C GLU A 105 16.61 -2.85 -2.75
N GLY A 106 15.63 -3.25 -1.92
CA GLY A 106 15.39 -2.70 -0.60
C GLY A 106 14.52 -1.43 -0.56
N GLU A 107 14.27 -0.79 -1.71
CA GLU A 107 13.35 0.36 -1.77
C GLU A 107 11.90 -0.10 -1.65
N SER A 108 11.06 0.73 -1.01
CA SER A 108 9.61 0.51 -0.98
C SER A 108 8.98 0.78 -2.34
N PRO A 109 7.83 0.16 -2.66
CA PRO A 109 7.05 0.53 -3.83
C PRO A 109 6.55 1.97 -3.70
N PRO A 110 6.15 2.61 -4.82
CA PRO A 110 5.54 3.94 -4.79
C PRO A 110 4.33 3.97 -3.86
N THR A 111 4.24 5.02 -3.07
CA THR A 111 3.14 5.25 -2.13
C THR A 111 2.36 6.51 -2.48
N LEU A 112 1.18 6.69 -1.87
CA LEU A 112 0.38 7.89 -2.05
C LEU A 112 1.14 9.18 -1.69
N TYR A 113 2.04 9.12 -0.72
CA TYR A 113 2.82 10.28 -0.28
C TYR A 113 3.69 10.87 -1.40
N GLU A 114 4.19 10.06 -2.33
CA GLU A 114 5.00 10.53 -3.45
C GLU A 114 4.20 11.34 -4.50
N TYR A 115 2.88 11.30 -4.43
CA TYR A 115 1.98 12.07 -5.29
C TYR A 115 1.43 13.33 -4.62
N LEU A 116 1.73 13.54 -3.34
CA LEU A 116 1.30 14.73 -2.61
C LEU A 116 2.23 15.91 -2.92
N PRO A 117 1.70 17.15 -2.93
CA PRO A 117 2.53 18.35 -2.96
C PRO A 117 3.49 18.40 -1.76
N GLU A 118 4.63 19.08 -1.93
CA GLU A 118 5.64 19.22 -0.87
C GLU A 118 5.10 19.93 0.39
N ASP A 119 4.13 20.82 0.21
CA ASP A 119 3.44 21.57 1.26
C ASP A 119 2.17 20.91 1.78
N ALA A 120 1.93 19.65 1.43
CA ALA A 120 0.76 18.92 1.89
C ALA A 120 0.78 18.73 3.41
N ILE A 121 -0.38 18.91 4.03
CA ILE A 121 -0.59 18.64 5.45
C ILE A 121 -1.24 17.27 5.60
N VAL A 122 -0.65 16.42 6.43
CA VAL A 122 -1.16 15.07 6.72
C VAL A 122 -1.91 15.06 8.03
N PHE A 123 -3.21 14.80 7.97
CA PHE A 123 -4.03 14.58 9.17
C PHE A 123 -3.99 13.10 9.54
N VAL A 124 -3.51 12.81 10.75
CA VAL A 124 -3.48 11.45 11.29
C VAL A 124 -4.60 11.32 12.30
N ASP A 125 -5.73 10.79 11.85
CA ASP A 125 -6.89 10.57 12.69
C ASP A 125 -6.69 9.35 13.59
N GLU A 126 -7.27 9.41 14.80
CA GLU A 126 -7.08 8.40 15.86
C GLU A 126 -5.59 8.02 16.02
N SER A 127 -4.73 9.03 16.12
CA SER A 127 -3.28 8.88 16.04
C SER A 127 -2.72 7.90 17.07
N HIS A 128 -3.33 7.83 18.26
CA HIS A 128 -2.96 6.87 19.31
C HIS A 128 -3.09 5.39 18.88
N VAL A 129 -3.89 5.10 17.86
CA VAL A 129 -4.04 3.77 17.24
C VAL A 129 -3.26 3.69 15.93
N SER A 130 -3.36 4.72 15.10
CA SER A 130 -2.78 4.74 13.75
C SER A 130 -1.25 4.68 13.77
N LEU A 131 -0.59 5.41 14.68
CA LEU A 131 0.87 5.42 14.77
C LEU A 131 1.47 4.07 15.17
N PRO A 132 0.97 3.38 16.23
CA PRO A 132 1.41 2.01 16.52
C PRO A 132 1.21 1.04 15.37
N GLN A 133 0.10 1.17 14.62
CA GLN A 133 -0.14 0.34 13.42
C GLN A 133 0.92 0.61 12.34
N ILE A 134 1.19 1.87 12.00
CA ILE A 134 2.23 2.24 11.02
C ILE A 134 3.60 1.67 11.46
N LYS A 135 3.95 1.78 12.75
CA LYS A 135 5.19 1.21 13.30
C LYS A 135 5.27 -0.32 13.17
N GLY A 136 4.13 -1.01 13.35
CA GLY A 136 4.04 -2.47 13.32
C GLY A 136 3.97 -3.08 11.92
N MET A 137 3.45 -2.36 10.93
CA MET A 137 3.13 -2.89 9.59
C MET A 137 4.35 -3.51 8.89
N TYR A 138 5.48 -2.84 8.89
CA TYR A 138 6.69 -3.32 8.23
C TYR A 138 7.18 -4.65 8.80
N ARG A 139 7.24 -4.78 10.11
CA ARG A 139 7.75 -6.00 10.77
C ARG A 139 6.86 -7.21 10.50
N GLY A 140 5.55 -7.03 10.57
CA GLY A 140 4.58 -8.09 10.30
C GLY A 140 4.63 -8.57 8.84
N ASP A 141 4.67 -7.63 7.89
CA ASP A 141 4.78 -7.95 6.47
C ASP A 141 6.12 -8.64 6.15
N ARG A 142 7.21 -8.16 6.70
CA ARG A 142 8.56 -8.70 6.50
C ARG A 142 8.66 -10.14 6.96
N SER A 143 8.24 -10.44 8.18
CA SER A 143 8.28 -11.81 8.75
C SER A 143 7.49 -12.80 7.89
N ARG A 144 6.27 -12.42 7.48
CA ARG A 144 5.45 -13.25 6.60
C ARG A 144 6.13 -13.53 5.26
N LYS A 145 6.69 -12.50 4.62
CA LYS A 145 7.32 -12.63 3.29
C LYS A 145 8.64 -13.38 3.33
N GLU A 146 9.42 -13.26 4.38
CA GLU A 146 10.62 -14.07 4.58
C GLU A 146 10.27 -15.56 4.57
N THR A 147 9.24 -15.97 5.32
CA THR A 147 8.73 -17.34 5.28
C THR A 147 8.31 -17.75 3.87
N LEU A 148 7.54 -16.91 3.16
CA LEU A 148 7.10 -17.22 1.79
C LEU A 148 8.26 -17.37 0.80
N THR A 149 9.32 -16.58 0.93
CA THR A 149 10.49 -16.68 0.07
C THR A 149 11.37 -17.87 0.45
N GLU A 150 11.49 -18.19 1.73
CA GLU A 150 12.26 -19.33 2.21
C GLU A 150 11.69 -20.65 1.69
N TYR A 151 10.37 -20.78 1.67
CA TYR A 151 9.67 -22.00 1.22
C TYR A 151 9.28 -21.98 -0.27
N GLY A 152 9.84 -21.09 -1.07
CA GLY A 152 9.65 -21.05 -2.53
C GLY A 152 8.26 -20.64 -3.00
N PHE A 153 7.48 -19.93 -2.19
CA PHE A 153 6.19 -19.37 -2.60
C PHE A 153 6.31 -18.02 -3.30
N ARG A 154 7.39 -17.29 -3.04
CA ARG A 154 7.69 -15.98 -3.66
C ARG A 154 9.17 -15.85 -3.98
N LEU A 155 9.48 -15.01 -4.97
CA LEU A 155 10.85 -14.59 -5.25
C LEU A 155 11.37 -13.63 -4.16
N PRO A 156 12.68 -13.53 -3.93
CA PRO A 156 13.26 -12.57 -3.00
C PRO A 156 12.84 -11.12 -3.24
N SER A 157 12.65 -10.70 -4.49
CA SER A 157 12.16 -9.37 -4.85
C SER A 157 10.80 -9.02 -4.26
N ALA A 158 9.98 -10.01 -3.91
CA ALA A 158 8.70 -9.78 -3.22
C ALA A 158 8.86 -9.15 -1.83
N LEU A 159 10.06 -9.22 -1.24
CA LEU A 159 10.37 -8.55 0.03
C LEU A 159 10.35 -7.02 -0.10
N ASP A 160 10.51 -6.49 -1.32
CA ASP A 160 10.50 -5.04 -1.57
C ASP A 160 9.08 -4.49 -1.79
N ASN A 161 8.10 -5.34 -2.06
CA ASN A 161 6.71 -4.94 -1.97
C ASN A 161 6.30 -4.87 -0.50
N ARG A 162 6.68 -3.82 0.17
CA ARG A 162 6.56 -3.64 1.60
C ARG A 162 5.93 -2.30 1.97
N PRO A 163 5.28 -2.20 3.14
CA PRO A 163 4.95 -0.89 3.68
C PRO A 163 6.20 -0.08 3.95
N LEU A 164 6.04 1.23 4.04
CA LEU A 164 7.09 2.11 4.52
C LEU A 164 7.50 1.69 5.94
N ARG A 165 8.77 1.85 6.25
CA ARG A 165 9.21 1.88 7.65
C ARG A 165 8.73 3.17 8.29
N PHE A 166 8.67 3.19 9.59
CA PHE A 166 8.18 4.35 10.30
C PHE A 166 9.02 5.61 10.05
N ASP A 167 10.35 5.47 10.04
CA ASP A 167 11.30 6.52 9.72
C ASP A 167 11.17 7.04 8.28
N GLU A 168 10.93 6.16 7.33
CA GLU A 168 10.63 6.54 5.94
C GLU A 168 9.32 7.35 5.87
N TRP A 169 8.28 6.89 6.55
CA TRP A 169 7.01 7.60 6.63
C TRP A 169 7.16 8.97 7.28
N GLU A 170 7.91 9.07 8.38
CA GLU A 170 8.18 10.35 9.02
C GLU A 170 8.84 11.35 8.08
N SER A 171 9.81 10.90 7.28
CA SER A 171 10.58 11.77 6.39
C SER A 171 9.78 12.29 5.20
N ILE A 172 8.85 11.48 4.64
CA ILE A 172 8.11 11.85 3.43
C ILE A 172 6.75 12.49 3.69
N SER A 173 6.22 12.37 4.91
CA SER A 173 4.85 12.81 5.22
C SER A 173 4.72 14.31 5.56
N GLY A 174 5.80 15.09 5.48
CA GLY A 174 5.76 16.55 5.68
C GLY A 174 5.17 16.98 7.03
N GLN A 175 4.43 18.11 7.03
CA GLN A 175 3.74 18.62 8.20
C GLN A 175 2.56 17.72 8.60
N LYS A 176 2.43 17.43 9.90
CA LYS A 176 1.41 16.52 10.42
C LYS A 176 0.53 17.19 11.46
N ILE A 177 -0.75 16.84 11.44
CA ILE A 177 -1.71 17.16 12.49
C ILE A 177 -2.25 15.85 13.04
N PHE A 178 -1.99 15.60 14.31
CA PHE A 178 -2.47 14.40 15.00
C PHE A 178 -3.82 14.72 15.68
N VAL A 179 -4.81 13.87 15.43
CA VAL A 179 -6.13 13.99 16.02
C VAL A 179 -6.37 12.78 16.90
N SER A 180 -6.62 13.00 18.18
CA SER A 180 -6.86 11.93 19.14
C SER A 180 -7.57 12.44 20.40
N ALA A 181 -8.46 11.66 20.96
CA ALA A 181 -9.03 11.91 22.27
C ALA A 181 -8.04 11.53 23.40
N THR A 182 -7.11 10.63 23.13
CA THR A 182 -6.13 10.10 24.07
C THR A 182 -4.75 10.04 23.41
N PRO A 183 -4.09 11.18 23.18
CA PRO A 183 -2.76 11.22 22.57
C PRO A 183 -1.78 10.30 23.30
N GLY A 184 -0.92 9.63 22.56
CA GLY A 184 0.12 8.76 23.12
C GLY A 184 1.46 9.47 23.31
N GLU A 185 2.43 8.71 23.80
CA GLU A 185 3.78 9.20 24.08
C GLU A 185 4.47 9.81 22.85
N TYR A 186 4.20 9.26 21.66
CA TYR A 186 4.82 9.79 20.43
C TYR A 186 4.32 11.21 20.12
N GLU A 187 3.01 11.44 20.20
CA GLU A 187 2.42 12.75 19.95
C GLU A 187 2.90 13.75 20.99
N GLU A 188 2.90 13.38 22.26
CA GLU A 188 3.35 14.26 23.35
C GLU A 188 4.81 14.68 23.23
N ASN A 189 5.68 13.77 22.77
CA ASN A 189 7.11 14.07 22.60
C ASN A 189 7.45 14.85 21.32
N ASN A 190 6.55 14.85 20.30
CA ASN A 190 6.83 15.45 19.00
C ASN A 190 5.91 16.64 18.65
N MET A 191 4.94 16.98 19.50
CA MET A 191 4.06 18.12 19.23
C MET A 191 4.78 19.45 19.48
N GLU A 192 4.60 20.39 18.56
CA GLU A 192 4.98 21.79 18.74
C GLU A 192 3.84 22.60 19.37
N GLN A 193 2.61 22.21 19.10
CA GLN A 193 1.41 22.86 19.62
C GLN A 193 0.33 21.82 19.92
N LYS A 194 -0.41 22.02 21.03
CA LYS A 194 -1.56 21.24 21.41
C LYS A 194 -2.81 22.14 21.51
N VAL A 195 -3.91 21.66 20.92
CA VAL A 195 -5.22 22.33 20.99
C VAL A 195 -6.26 21.32 21.46
N ASP A 196 -6.99 21.67 22.52
CA ASP A 196 -8.07 20.83 23.04
C ASP A 196 -9.42 21.31 22.50
N LEU A 197 -10.14 20.41 21.81
CA LEU A 197 -11.52 20.64 21.37
C LEU A 197 -12.47 20.04 22.39
N ILE A 198 -12.97 20.88 23.31
CA ILE A 198 -13.81 20.45 24.45
C ILE A 198 -15.31 20.52 24.11
N VAL A 199 -15.68 21.33 23.09
CA VAL A 199 -17.06 21.60 22.74
C VAL A 199 -17.64 20.50 21.85
N ARG A 200 -18.75 19.86 22.30
CA ARG A 200 -19.56 18.95 21.47
C ARG A 200 -20.79 19.69 20.93
N PRO A 201 -20.77 20.15 19.68
CA PRO A 201 -21.88 20.93 19.12
C PRO A 201 -23.16 20.09 18.87
N THR A 202 -23.06 18.77 18.92
CA THR A 202 -24.18 17.86 18.59
C THR A 202 -25.27 17.77 19.65
N GLY A 203 -25.05 18.29 20.86
CA GLY A 203 -25.99 18.15 21.99
C GLY A 203 -26.20 16.71 22.48
N LEU A 204 -25.49 15.74 21.94
CA LEU A 204 -25.52 14.35 22.39
C LEU A 204 -24.75 14.21 23.69
N VAL A 205 -25.43 13.74 24.74
CA VAL A 205 -24.79 13.37 26.02
C VAL A 205 -24.33 11.93 25.98
N ASP A 206 -23.25 11.65 26.72
CA ASP A 206 -22.78 10.28 26.88
C ASP A 206 -23.85 9.43 27.57
N PRO A 207 -23.95 8.14 27.26
CA PRO A 207 -24.89 7.25 27.90
C PRO A 207 -24.64 7.15 29.41
N THR A 208 -25.67 6.99 30.18
CA THR A 208 -25.54 6.77 31.63
C THR A 208 -24.84 5.44 31.88
N ILE A 209 -23.77 5.47 32.66
CA ILE A 209 -23.00 4.27 33.02
C ILE A 209 -23.35 3.85 34.43
N GLU A 210 -23.84 2.62 34.61
CA GLU A 210 -24.07 2.00 35.91
C GLU A 210 -23.03 0.93 36.18
N ILE A 211 -22.21 1.12 37.21
CA ILE A 211 -21.19 0.16 37.62
C ILE A 211 -21.85 -0.79 38.65
N ARG A 212 -21.89 -2.06 38.31
CA ARG A 212 -22.39 -3.11 39.21
C ARG A 212 -21.24 -4.08 39.58
N PRO A 213 -21.22 -4.63 40.81
CA PRO A 213 -20.30 -5.67 41.18
C PRO A 213 -20.45 -6.90 40.30
N ALA A 214 -19.35 -7.49 39.83
CA ALA A 214 -19.34 -8.72 39.03
C ALA A 214 -19.40 -9.98 39.92
N THR A 215 -19.94 -9.87 41.11
CA THR A 215 -20.13 -11.03 42.03
C THR A 215 -21.45 -11.70 41.73
N ASN A 216 -21.42 -13.01 41.47
CA ASN A 216 -22.56 -13.90 41.52
C ASN A 216 -23.02 -14.11 42.94
#